data_d1614891de04102c1e6461fca2afd5a4
#
_entry.id   d1614891de04102c1e6461fca2afd5a4
#
_cell.length_a   1.000
_cell.length_b   1.000
_cell.length_c   1.000
_cell.angle_alpha   90.00
_cell.angle_beta   90.00
_cell.angle_gamma   90.00
#
_symmetry.space_group_name_H-M   'P 1'
#
loop_
_entity.id
_entity.type
_entity.pdbx_description
1 polymer ?
#
loop_
_entity_poly.entity_id
_entity_poly.type
_entity_poly.pdbx_seq_one_letter_code
_entity_poly.pdbx_strand_id
1 'polypeptide(L)'
;MAGGYGQEDCPVARALDVIGEKWSLLVLRDLLRKGPLRFQELEKGLGGVAPNTLSARLKSLERAGVIGTRLYESHPPRYEYFLTDKGKALGLVLKALYIWGERFG
;
A
#
# COMPACT_ATOMS: atom_id res chain seq x y z
N MET A 1 5.50 13.94 -12.88
CA MET A 1 4.61 12.93 -12.35
C MET A 1 3.30 13.53 -11.90
N ALA A 2 2.23 13.01 -12.43
CA ALA A 2 0.91 13.46 -12.02
C ALA A 2 0.72 13.16 -10.52
N GLY A 3 0.17 14.09 -9.78
CA GLY A 3 -0.04 13.93 -8.36
C GLY A 3 1.14 14.23 -7.47
N GLY A 4 2.26 14.61 -8.05
CA GLY A 4 3.41 15.00 -7.25
C GLY A 4 3.17 16.32 -6.55
N TYR A 5 3.87 16.54 -5.44
CA TYR A 5 3.75 17.76 -4.65
C TYR A 5 4.63 18.89 -5.15
N GLY A 6 5.42 18.64 -6.20
CA GLY A 6 6.30 19.65 -6.75
C GLY A 6 7.44 20.05 -5.82
N GLN A 7 7.77 19.24 -4.86
CA GLN A 7 8.81 19.49 -3.87
C GLN A 7 9.82 18.36 -3.86
N GLU A 8 10.49 18.17 -4.99
CA GLU A 8 11.37 17.02 -5.19
C GLU A 8 12.54 16.97 -4.23
N ASP A 9 12.94 18.13 -3.68
CA ASP A 9 14.02 18.18 -2.71
C ASP A 9 13.61 17.79 -1.31
N CYS A 10 12.32 17.64 -1.05
CA CYS A 10 11.82 17.30 0.27
C CYS A 10 11.56 15.80 0.38
N PRO A 11 12.30 15.07 1.25
CA PRO A 11 12.05 13.64 1.42
C PRO A 11 10.63 13.31 1.85
N VAL A 12 10.01 14.16 2.67
CA VAL A 12 8.63 13.94 3.11
C VAL A 12 7.68 14.02 1.91
N ALA A 13 7.85 15.02 1.06
CA ALA A 13 7.00 15.16 -0.13
C ALA A 13 7.21 13.99 -1.08
N ARG A 14 8.45 13.53 -1.24
CA ARG A 14 8.72 12.36 -2.08
C ARG A 14 8.05 11.10 -1.54
N ALA A 15 8.06 10.92 -0.22
CA ALA A 15 7.37 9.79 0.40
C ALA A 15 5.86 9.89 0.16
N LEU A 16 5.29 11.09 0.29
CA LEU A 16 3.86 11.29 0.09
C LEU A 16 3.44 11.08 -1.35
N ASP A 17 4.35 11.24 -2.33
CA ASP A 17 4.05 10.88 -3.70
C ASP A 17 3.75 9.38 -3.84
N VAL A 18 4.31 8.56 -2.96
CA VAL A 18 4.09 7.11 -2.97
C VAL A 18 2.90 6.72 -2.10
N ILE A 19 2.82 7.27 -0.88
CA ILE A 19 1.88 6.79 0.13
C ILE A 19 0.80 7.80 0.52
N GLY A 20 0.75 8.96 -0.13
CA GLY A 20 -0.14 10.04 0.29
C GLY A 20 -1.60 9.88 -0.13
N GLU A 21 -1.89 9.00 -1.08
CA GLU A 21 -3.26 8.76 -1.50
C GLU A 21 -4.04 7.99 -0.44
N LYS A 22 -5.33 8.31 -0.35
CA LYS A 22 -6.20 7.60 0.58
C LYS A 22 -6.13 6.09 0.34
N TRP A 23 -6.13 5.32 1.41
CA TRP A 23 -6.07 3.87 1.45
C TRP A 23 -4.68 3.26 1.25
N SER A 24 -3.72 4.00 0.70
CA SER A 24 -2.40 3.42 0.40
C SER A 24 -1.72 2.82 1.62
N LEU A 25 -1.64 3.59 2.71
CA LEU A 25 -1.00 3.10 3.94
C LEU A 25 -1.78 1.95 4.58
N LEU A 26 -3.10 1.94 4.43
CA LEU A 26 -3.90 0.85 4.99
C LEU A 26 -3.70 -0.44 4.21
N VAL A 27 -3.49 -0.37 2.90
CA VAL A 27 -3.11 -1.53 2.10
C VAL A 27 -1.77 -2.09 2.60
N LEU A 28 -0.80 -1.21 2.78
CA LEU A 28 0.53 -1.61 3.24
C LEU A 28 0.46 -2.20 4.65
N ARG A 29 -0.36 -1.63 5.52
CA ARG A 29 -0.59 -2.16 6.86
C ARG A 29 -1.07 -3.61 6.81
N ASP A 30 -2.06 -3.88 5.97
CA ASP A 30 -2.63 -5.23 5.90
C ASP A 30 -1.62 -6.23 5.35
N LEU A 31 -0.85 -5.82 4.33
CA LEU A 31 0.19 -6.69 3.78
C LEU A 31 1.32 -6.94 4.78
N LEU A 32 1.66 -5.93 5.59
CA LEU A 32 2.68 -6.09 6.61
C LEU A 32 2.24 -7.03 7.72
N ARG A 33 0.98 -6.90 8.14
CA ARG A 33 0.45 -7.67 9.28
C ARG A 33 0.11 -9.10 8.91
N LYS A 34 -0.41 -9.33 7.71
CA LYS A 34 -0.97 -10.63 7.32
C LYS A 34 -0.12 -11.37 6.29
N GLY A 35 0.87 -10.70 5.69
CA GLY A 35 1.63 -11.26 4.59
C GLY A 35 0.88 -11.15 3.27
N PRO A 36 1.24 -11.94 2.27
CA PRO A 36 0.61 -11.84 0.95
C PRO A 36 -0.90 -12.02 1.01
N LEU A 37 -1.62 -11.15 0.28
CA LEU A 37 -3.08 -11.17 0.26
C LEU A 37 -3.58 -11.05 -1.17
N ARG A 38 -4.75 -11.65 -1.41
CA ARG A 38 -5.47 -11.54 -2.67
C ARG A 38 -6.28 -10.25 -2.68
N PHE A 39 -6.70 -9.83 -3.87
CA PHE A 39 -7.50 -8.63 -4.02
C PHE A 39 -8.74 -8.64 -3.11
N GLN A 40 -9.47 -9.75 -3.13
CA GLN A 40 -10.70 -9.85 -2.33
C GLN A 40 -10.43 -9.80 -0.82
N GLU A 41 -9.31 -10.35 -0.40
CA GLU A 41 -8.93 -10.30 1.01
C GLU A 41 -8.58 -8.88 1.44
N LEU A 42 -7.89 -8.14 0.58
CA LEU A 42 -7.60 -6.73 0.83
C LEU A 42 -8.88 -5.91 0.86
N GLU A 43 -9.75 -6.13 -0.10
CA GLU A 43 -11.02 -5.41 -0.18
C GLU A 43 -11.85 -5.62 1.07
N LYS A 44 -11.96 -6.86 1.51
CA LYS A 44 -12.70 -7.21 2.70
C LYS A 44 -12.08 -6.62 3.96
N GLY A 45 -10.76 -6.70 4.06
CA GLY A 45 -10.05 -6.18 5.24
C GLY A 45 -10.11 -4.68 5.36
N LEU A 46 -10.20 -3.97 4.25
CA LEU A 46 -10.24 -2.51 4.27
C LEU A 46 -11.63 -1.93 4.53
N GLY A 47 -12.66 -2.72 4.32
CA GLY A 47 -14.02 -2.31 4.67
C GLY A 47 -14.45 -0.96 4.11
N GLY A 48 -15.18 -0.97 3.01
CA GLY A 48 -15.70 0.27 2.43
C GLY A 48 -14.88 0.87 1.31
N VAL A 49 -13.74 0.27 0.97
CA VAL A 49 -12.99 0.73 -0.19
C VAL A 49 -13.71 0.31 -1.47
N ALA A 50 -13.86 1.24 -2.42
CA ALA A 50 -14.45 0.90 -3.71
C ALA A 50 -13.44 0.06 -4.51
N PRO A 51 -13.91 -0.96 -5.25
CA PRO A 51 -13.00 -1.82 -6.02
C PRO A 51 -12.10 -1.05 -6.98
N ASN A 52 -12.64 -0.04 -7.67
CA ASN A 52 -11.83 0.76 -8.58
C ASN A 52 -10.75 1.54 -7.85
N THR A 53 -11.06 2.03 -6.66
CA THR A 53 -10.08 2.76 -5.84
C THR A 53 -8.97 1.82 -5.39
N LEU A 54 -9.33 0.65 -4.90
CA LEU A 54 -8.35 -0.34 -4.47
C LEU A 54 -7.45 -0.75 -5.64
N SER A 55 -8.06 -1.02 -6.79
CA SER A 55 -7.30 -1.37 -7.99
C SER A 55 -6.29 -0.26 -8.35
N ALA A 56 -6.73 1.00 -8.31
CA ALA A 56 -5.87 2.14 -8.61
C ALA A 56 -4.71 2.25 -7.60
N ARG A 57 -5.00 2.05 -6.31
CA ARG A 57 -3.95 2.11 -5.27
C ARG A 57 -2.93 1.01 -5.46
N LEU A 58 -3.38 -0.20 -5.75
CA LEU A 58 -2.49 -1.34 -5.96
C LEU A 58 -1.58 -1.11 -7.16
N LYS A 59 -2.12 -0.60 -8.26
CA LYS A 59 -1.30 -0.27 -9.43
C LYS A 59 -0.25 0.79 -9.12
N SER A 60 -0.65 1.82 -8.40
CA SER A 60 0.24 2.90 -8.02
C SER A 60 1.37 2.41 -7.11
N LEU A 61 1.04 1.60 -6.12
CA LEU A 61 2.03 1.05 -5.19
C LEU A 61 2.97 0.07 -5.89
N GLU A 62 2.45 -0.68 -6.84
CA GLU A 62 3.27 -1.61 -7.62
C GLU A 62 4.26 -0.83 -8.50
N ARG A 63 3.80 0.23 -9.16
CA ARG A 63 4.67 1.09 -9.97
C ARG A 63 5.77 1.72 -9.12
N ALA A 64 5.45 2.06 -7.88
CA ALA A 64 6.44 2.63 -6.97
C ALA A 64 7.41 1.58 -6.41
N GLY A 65 7.16 0.31 -6.67
CA GLY A 65 8.04 -0.77 -6.24
C GLY A 65 7.91 -1.17 -4.78
N VAL A 66 6.84 -0.74 -4.09
CA VAL A 66 6.65 -1.09 -2.68
C VAL A 66 5.82 -2.36 -2.51
N ILE A 67 5.07 -2.75 -3.54
CA ILE A 67 4.41 -4.05 -3.57
C ILE A 67 4.68 -4.73 -4.89
N GLY A 68 4.51 -6.05 -4.90
CA GLY A 68 4.57 -6.84 -6.12
C GLY A 68 3.39 -7.78 -6.17
N THR A 69 3.23 -8.46 -7.31
CA THR A 69 2.23 -9.49 -7.49
C THR A 69 2.92 -10.79 -7.83
N ARG A 70 2.31 -11.89 -7.44
CA ARG A 70 2.80 -13.20 -7.84
C ARG A 70 1.63 -14.14 -8.06
N LEU A 71 1.84 -15.08 -8.95
CA LEU A 71 0.87 -16.11 -9.25
C LEU A 71 0.88 -17.14 -8.12
N TYR A 72 -0.27 -17.41 -7.52
CA TYR A 72 -0.37 -18.47 -6.54
C TYR A 72 -1.14 -19.68 -7.07
N GLU A 73 -1.83 -19.51 -8.19
CA GLU A 73 -2.59 -20.56 -8.84
C GLU A 73 -2.62 -20.30 -10.34
N SER A 74 -2.39 -21.33 -11.15
CA SER A 74 -2.23 -21.14 -12.59
C SER A 74 -3.49 -21.48 -13.42
N HIS A 75 -4.44 -22.22 -12.87
CA HIS A 75 -5.64 -22.65 -13.63
C HIS A 75 -6.89 -22.54 -12.76
N PRO A 76 -7.66 -21.41 -12.83
CA PRO A 76 -7.37 -20.18 -13.60
C PRO A 76 -6.27 -19.36 -12.92
N PRO A 77 -5.63 -18.45 -13.67
CA PRO A 77 -4.58 -17.62 -13.08
C PRO A 77 -5.13 -16.77 -11.93
N ARG A 78 -4.49 -16.87 -10.79
CA ARG A 78 -4.86 -16.10 -9.60
C ARG A 78 -3.62 -15.51 -8.97
N TYR A 79 -3.72 -14.26 -8.58
CA TYR A 79 -2.59 -13.47 -8.09
C TYR A 79 -2.79 -13.02 -6.67
N GLU A 80 -1.69 -12.88 -5.97
CA GLU A 80 -1.67 -12.26 -4.65
C GLU A 80 -0.65 -11.13 -4.64
N TYR A 81 -0.87 -10.19 -3.73
CA TYR A 81 0.00 -9.03 -3.55
C TYR A 81 0.88 -9.24 -2.34
N PHE A 82 2.11 -8.73 -2.41
CA PHE A 82 3.08 -8.88 -1.31
C PHE A 82 3.92 -7.62 -1.20
N LEU A 83 4.50 -7.40 -0.01
CA LEU A 83 5.44 -6.29 0.18
C LEU A 83 6.81 -6.66 -0.35
N THR A 84 7.39 -5.75 -1.12
CA THR A 84 8.81 -5.85 -1.50
C THR A 84 9.65 -5.39 -0.30
N ASP A 85 10.98 -5.53 -0.41
CA ASP A 85 11.87 -5.01 0.64
C ASP A 85 11.67 -3.50 0.83
N LYS A 86 11.49 -2.78 -0.28
CA LYS A 86 11.21 -1.34 -0.23
C LYS A 86 9.90 -1.07 0.53
N GLY A 87 8.89 -1.90 0.28
CA GLY A 87 7.61 -1.77 0.99
C GLY A 87 7.72 -2.08 2.47
N LYS A 88 8.50 -3.12 2.82
CA LYS A 88 8.70 -3.47 4.22
C LYS A 88 9.40 -2.36 5.00
N ALA A 89 10.22 -1.57 4.33
CA ALA A 89 10.87 -0.43 4.96
C ALA A 89 9.88 0.63 5.43
N LEU A 90 8.66 0.64 4.88
CA LEU A 90 7.60 1.53 5.34
C LEU A 90 7.00 1.11 6.68
N GLY A 91 7.45 -0.02 7.23
CA GLY A 91 7.05 -0.42 8.58
C GLY A 91 7.34 0.62 9.63
N LEU A 92 8.45 1.36 9.48
CA LEU A 92 8.78 2.47 10.39
C LEU A 92 7.72 3.58 10.34
N VAL A 93 7.25 3.90 9.14
CA VAL A 93 6.23 4.93 8.96
C VAL A 93 4.92 4.48 9.60
N LEU A 94 4.54 3.23 9.33
CA LEU A 94 3.31 2.67 9.89
C LEU A 94 3.36 2.64 11.42
N LYS A 95 4.50 2.27 11.98
CA LYS A 95 4.66 2.24 13.42
C LYS A 95 4.51 3.64 14.03
N ALA A 96 5.14 4.64 13.41
CA ALA A 96 5.04 6.02 13.87
C ALA A 96 3.59 6.52 13.81
N LEU A 97 2.90 6.21 12.73
CA LEU A 97 1.49 6.58 12.57
C LEU A 97 0.62 5.89 13.63
N TYR A 98 0.89 4.62 13.89
CA TYR A 98 0.17 3.88 14.92
C TYR A 98 0.31 4.54 16.28
N ILE A 99 1.55 4.88 16.64
CA ILE A 99 1.83 5.52 17.94
C ILE A 99 1.12 6.86 18.04
N TRP A 100 1.21 7.66 16.99
CA TRP A 100 0.58 8.97 16.98
C TRP A 100 -0.95 8.84 17.06
N GLY A 101 -1.51 7.90 16.29
CA GLY A 101 -2.95 7.65 16.26
C GLY A 101 -3.49 7.17 17.60
N GLU A 102 -2.73 6.30 18.29
CA GLU A 102 -3.10 5.84 19.63
C GLU A 102 -3.17 6.98 20.63
N ARG A 103 -2.24 7.92 20.51
CA ARG A 103 -2.13 8.99 21.47
C ARG A 103 -3.07 10.15 21.20
N PHE A 104 -3.25 10.52 19.95
CA PHE A 104 -3.94 11.75 19.58
C PHE A 104 -5.16 11.53 18.66
N GLY A 105 -5.24 10.40 18.05
CA GLY A 105 -6.30 10.09 17.06
C GLY A 105 -7.65 9.75 17.64
#